data_f794d58523ec33495993819facf1d41a
#
_entry.id   f794d58523ec33495993819facf1d41a
#
_cell.length_a   1.000
_cell.length_b   1.000
_cell.length_c   1.000
_cell.angle_alpha   90.00
_cell.angle_beta   90.00
_cell.angle_gamma   90.00
#
_symmetry.space_group_name_H-M   'P 1'
#
loop_
_entity.id
_entity.type
_entity.pdbx_description
1 polymer ?
#
loop_
_entity_poly.entity_id
_entity_poly.type
_entity_poly.pdbx_seq_one_letter_code
_entity_poly.pdbx_strand_id
1 'polypeptide(L)'
;MTGTFSVYNQPALILFDSGASHSFISQKFSAKCKLPFSHSKGSFMIVTPGGKIATNQLNQSVPIQLGSHIVKTTLLVLGLENVDIILG
;
A
#
# COMPACT_ATOMS: atom_id res chain seq x y z
N MET A 1 13.59 4.60 -4.13
CA MET A 1 13.95 5.20 -2.82
C MET A 1 13.04 4.62 -1.74
N THR A 2 13.62 4.24 -0.61
CA THR A 2 12.86 3.68 0.51
C THR A 2 13.03 4.55 1.75
N GLY A 3 12.07 4.49 2.65
CA GLY A 3 12.14 5.16 3.94
C GLY A 3 11.19 4.52 4.92
N THR A 4 11.38 4.83 6.21
CA THR A 4 10.50 4.34 7.27
C THR A 4 9.66 5.51 7.78
N PHE A 5 8.34 5.33 7.72
CA PHE A 5 7.38 6.35 8.13
C PHE A 5 6.32 5.69 9.01
N SER A 6 5.40 6.50 9.57
CA SER A 6 4.39 5.98 10.48
C SER A 6 3.03 5.88 9.82
N VAL A 7 2.36 4.75 10.04
CA VAL A 7 0.97 4.54 9.67
C VAL A 7 0.26 4.03 10.93
N TYR A 8 -0.64 4.83 11.48
CA TYR A 8 -1.31 4.53 12.76
C TYR A 8 -0.30 4.15 13.86
N ASN A 9 0.78 4.93 13.99
CA ASN A 9 1.85 4.71 14.97
C ASN A 9 2.63 3.40 14.77
N GLN A 10 2.48 2.75 13.63
CA GLN A 10 3.27 1.57 13.26
C GLN A 10 4.33 1.99 12.25
N PRO A 11 5.59 1.58 12.44
CA PRO A 11 6.61 1.89 11.44
C PRO A 11 6.34 1.10 10.16
N ALA A 12 6.39 1.79 9.03
CA ALA A 12 6.16 1.21 7.71
C ALA A 12 7.37 1.48 6.82
N LEU A 13 7.89 0.44 6.21
CA LEU A 13 8.92 0.60 5.17
C LEU A 13 8.20 0.90 3.85
N ILE A 14 8.44 2.10 3.33
CA ILE A 14 7.77 2.61 2.14
C ILE A 14 8.76 2.74 0.99
N LEU A 15 8.41 2.15 -0.15
CA LEU A 15 9.12 2.34 -1.40
C LEU A 15 8.38 3.41 -2.22
N PHE A 16 9.10 4.46 -2.60
CA PHE A 16 8.57 5.49 -3.48
C PHE A 16 8.92 5.13 -4.92
N ASP A 17 7.91 4.85 -5.73
CA ASP A 17 8.06 4.39 -7.10
C ASP A 17 7.21 5.23 -8.03
N SER A 18 7.84 6.24 -8.65
CA SER A 18 7.15 7.14 -9.58
C SER A 18 6.67 6.46 -10.86
N GLY A 19 7.18 5.27 -11.15
CA GLY A 19 6.73 4.47 -12.30
C GLY A 19 5.49 3.63 -12.00
N ALA A 20 5.08 3.53 -10.74
CA ALA A 20 3.90 2.75 -10.38
C ALA A 20 2.63 3.55 -10.68
N SER A 21 1.63 2.90 -11.29
CA SER A 21 0.35 3.53 -11.63
C SER A 21 -0.60 3.60 -10.46
N HIS A 22 -0.36 2.82 -9.42
CA HIS A 22 -1.16 2.76 -8.20
C HIS A 22 -0.25 2.70 -6.98
N SER A 23 -0.86 2.91 -5.80
CA SER A 23 -0.17 2.70 -4.54
C SER A 23 -0.64 1.40 -3.92
N PHE A 24 0.24 0.72 -3.20
CA PHE A 24 0.01 -0.64 -2.70
C PHE A 24 0.39 -0.77 -1.25
N ILE A 25 -0.26 -1.69 -0.55
CA ILE A 25 0.07 -2.05 0.84
C ILE A 25 0.17 -3.57 0.92
N SER A 26 1.11 -4.06 1.72
CA SER A 26 1.22 -5.49 1.94
C SER A 26 0.01 -5.99 2.74
N GLN A 27 -0.46 -7.18 2.41
CA GLN A 27 -1.53 -7.86 3.12
C GLN A 27 -1.19 -7.99 4.61
N LYS A 28 0.06 -8.34 4.90
CA LYS A 28 0.57 -8.51 6.25
C LYS A 28 0.53 -7.20 7.05
N PHE A 29 0.98 -6.10 6.45
CA PHE A 29 1.00 -4.80 7.12
C PHE A 29 -0.40 -4.25 7.31
N SER A 30 -1.28 -4.43 6.32
CA SER A 30 -2.68 -4.06 6.42
C SER A 30 -3.36 -4.75 7.61
N ALA A 31 -3.08 -6.04 7.79
CA ALA A 31 -3.60 -6.81 8.93
C ALA A 31 -2.99 -6.33 10.25
N LYS A 32 -1.70 -6.01 10.26
CA LYS A 32 -1.01 -5.50 11.46
C LYS A 32 -1.61 -4.19 11.94
N CYS A 33 -1.97 -3.29 11.02
CA CYS A 33 -2.60 -2.02 11.35
C CYS A 33 -4.12 -2.13 11.53
N LYS A 34 -4.68 -3.32 11.33
CA LYS A 34 -6.13 -3.58 11.44
C LYS A 34 -6.94 -2.64 10.56
N LEU A 35 -6.47 -2.41 9.35
CA LEU A 35 -7.15 -1.52 8.41
C LEU A 35 -8.39 -2.20 7.84
N PRO A 36 -9.52 -1.48 7.75
CA PRO A 36 -10.72 -2.05 7.16
C PRO A 36 -10.53 -2.23 5.65
N PHE A 37 -11.03 -3.35 5.13
CA PHE A 37 -10.99 -3.63 3.71
C PHE A 37 -12.24 -3.12 3.02
N SER A 38 -12.06 -2.56 1.83
CA SER A 38 -13.12 -2.31 0.87
C SER A 38 -12.86 -3.19 -0.35
N HIS A 39 -13.89 -3.42 -1.14
CA HIS A 39 -13.77 -4.19 -2.37
C HIS A 39 -14.20 -3.33 -3.55
N SER A 40 -13.41 -3.34 -4.63
CA SER A 40 -13.82 -2.73 -5.89
C SER A 40 -14.76 -3.67 -6.64
N LYS A 41 -15.56 -3.10 -7.55
CA LYS A 41 -16.48 -3.90 -8.36
C LYS A 41 -15.75 -4.82 -9.33
N GLY A 42 -14.60 -4.37 -9.84
CA GLY A 42 -13.76 -5.18 -10.71
C GLY A 42 -12.40 -5.38 -10.06
N SER A 43 -11.60 -6.26 -10.65
CA SER A 43 -10.24 -6.50 -10.19
C SER A 43 -9.28 -5.54 -10.87
N PHE A 44 -8.27 -5.08 -10.11
CA PHE A 44 -7.12 -4.40 -10.67
C PHE A 44 -6.10 -5.44 -11.08
N MET A 45 -5.62 -5.34 -12.32
CA MET A 45 -4.56 -6.23 -12.81
C MET A 45 -3.23 -5.48 -12.72
N ILE A 46 -2.33 -6.02 -11.90
CA ILE A 46 -1.02 -5.42 -11.67
C ILE A 46 0.04 -6.27 -12.38
N VAL A 47 0.83 -5.64 -13.23
CA VAL A 47 1.93 -6.32 -13.92
C VAL A 47 3.18 -6.17 -13.07
N THR A 48 3.78 -7.28 -12.70
CA THR A 48 5.03 -7.33 -11.93
C THR A 48 6.08 -8.13 -12.71
N PRO A 49 7.36 -8.04 -12.34
CA PRO A 49 8.39 -8.88 -12.96
C PRO A 49 8.10 -10.37 -12.81
N GLY A 50 7.40 -10.77 -11.76
CA GLY A 50 7.03 -12.18 -11.55
C GLY A 50 5.75 -12.62 -12.22
N GLY A 51 5.05 -11.71 -12.94
CA GLY A 51 3.80 -12.01 -13.62
C GLY A 51 2.72 -11.01 -13.29
N LYS A 52 1.48 -11.38 -13.60
CA LYS A 52 0.31 -10.54 -13.35
C LYS A 52 -0.36 -10.96 -12.05
N ILE A 53 -0.75 -9.98 -11.25
CA ILE A 53 -1.46 -10.18 -9.98
C ILE A 53 -2.77 -9.41 -10.07
N ALA A 54 -3.87 -10.05 -9.67
CA ALA A 54 -5.17 -9.39 -9.60
C ALA A 54 -5.55 -9.17 -8.15
N THR A 55 -6.11 -8.01 -7.85
CA THR A 55 -6.68 -7.74 -6.55
C THR A 55 -7.92 -6.86 -6.67
N ASN A 56 -8.88 -7.10 -5.79
CA ASN A 56 -10.05 -6.23 -5.64
C ASN A 56 -10.17 -5.69 -4.22
N GLN A 57 -9.15 -5.88 -3.40
CA GLN A 57 -9.12 -5.42 -2.01
C GLN A 57 -8.39 -4.09 -1.91
N LEU A 58 -9.00 -3.15 -1.20
CA LEU A 58 -8.48 -1.80 -1.00
C LEU A 58 -8.49 -1.46 0.48
N ASN A 59 -7.53 -0.62 0.89
CA ASN A 59 -7.63 0.14 2.12
C ASN A 59 -7.78 1.61 1.71
N GLN A 60 -8.92 2.21 2.01
CA GLN A 60 -9.23 3.59 1.60
C GLN A 60 -8.77 4.60 2.63
N SER A 61 -8.29 5.75 2.15
CA SER A 61 -7.95 6.90 2.97
C SER A 61 -7.00 6.56 4.12
N VAL A 62 -5.96 5.80 3.82
CA VAL A 62 -4.96 5.42 4.82
C VAL A 62 -4.06 6.63 5.11
N PRO A 63 -4.00 7.09 6.37
CA PRO A 63 -3.13 8.20 6.72
C PRO A 63 -1.69 7.75 6.87
N ILE A 64 -0.81 8.37 6.10
CA ILE A 64 0.63 8.09 6.15
C ILE A 64 1.32 9.35 6.65
N GLN A 65 2.04 9.23 7.76
CA GLN A 65 2.78 10.34 8.33
C GLN A 65 4.12 10.48 7.61
N LEU A 66 4.28 11.54 6.84
CA LEU A 66 5.51 11.87 6.12
C LEU A 66 6.12 13.11 6.75
N GLY A 67 6.97 12.93 7.75
CA GLY A 67 7.53 14.05 8.50
C GLY A 67 6.43 14.82 9.24
N SER A 68 6.26 16.11 8.93
CA SER A 68 5.23 16.95 9.54
C SER A 68 3.89 16.92 8.79
N HIS A 69 3.81 16.15 7.69
CA HIS A 69 2.61 16.07 6.87
C HIS A 69 1.96 14.70 6.98
N ILE A 70 0.63 14.67 6.89
CA ILE A 70 -0.14 13.44 6.81
C ILE A 70 -0.80 13.40 5.44
N VAL A 71 -0.54 12.34 4.69
CA VAL A 71 -1.12 12.13 3.36
C VAL A 71 -2.10 10.96 3.47
N LYS A 72 -3.34 11.18 3.04
CA LYS A 72 -4.34 10.10 2.97
C LYS A 72 -4.37 9.55 1.56
N THR A 73 -4.22 8.25 1.43
CA THR A 73 -4.20 7.62 0.13
C THR A 73 -4.92 6.29 0.15
N THR A 74 -5.45 5.90 -0.98
CA THR A 74 -6.06 4.59 -1.17
C THR A 74 -4.99 3.62 -1.66
N LEU A 75 -4.90 2.47 -0.99
CA LEU A 75 -3.88 1.47 -1.26
C LEU A 75 -4.53 0.18 -1.71
N LEU A 76 -4.00 -0.41 -2.79
CA LEU A 76 -4.39 -1.75 -3.22
C LEU A 76 -3.66 -2.78 -2.35
N VAL A 77 -4.37 -3.78 -1.86
CA VAL A 77 -3.80 -4.80 -0.98
C VAL A 77 -3.22 -5.93 -1.83
N LEU A 78 -1.93 -6.18 -1.67
CA LEU A 78 -1.21 -7.23 -2.38
C LEU A 78 -0.34 -8.03 -1.42
N GLY A 79 0.08 -9.22 -1.84
CA GLY A 79 1.09 -10.00 -1.12
C GLY A 79 2.49 -9.48 -1.40
N LEU A 80 2.84 -8.32 -0.84
CA LEU A 80 4.17 -7.75 -1.00
C LEU A 80 5.15 -8.36 0.00
N GLU A 81 6.39 -8.49 -0.42
CA GLU A 81 7.49 -8.91 0.43
C GLU A 81 8.53 -7.79 0.49
N ASN A 82 9.25 -7.71 1.63
CA ASN A 82 10.36 -6.77 1.86
C ASN A 82 9.99 -5.31 1.93
N VAL A 83 8.75 -4.94 1.64
CA VAL A 83 8.24 -3.58 1.85
C VAL A 83 6.82 -3.66 2.38
N ASP A 84 6.40 -2.61 3.08
CA ASP A 84 5.04 -2.54 3.63
C ASP A 84 4.11 -1.78 2.70
N ILE A 85 4.60 -0.70 2.09
CA ILE A 85 3.81 0.17 1.21
C ILE A 85 4.65 0.57 0.01
N ILE A 86 4.00 0.64 -1.16
CA ILE A 86 4.59 1.23 -2.36
C ILE A 86 3.72 2.44 -2.73
N LEU A 87 4.34 3.62 -2.77
CA LEU A 87 3.67 4.84 -3.20
C LEU A 87 4.05 5.16 -4.64
N GLY A 88 3.03 5.22 -5.48
CA GLY A 88 3.18 5.60 -6.88
C GLY A 88 3.08 7.10 -7.12
#